data_85b80290fdf8b373a126b60b2d2d40ad
#
_entry.id   85b80290fdf8b373a126b60b2d2d40ad
#
_cell.length_a   1.000
_cell.length_b   1.000
_cell.length_c   1.000
_cell.angle_alpha   90.00
_cell.angle_beta   90.00
_cell.angle_gamma   90.00
#
_symmetry.space_group_name_H-M   'P 1'
#
loop_
_entity.id
_entity.type
_entity.pdbx_description
1 polymer ?
#
loop_
_entity_poly.entity_id
_entity_poly.type
_entity_poly.pdbx_seq_one_letter_code
_entity_poly.pdbx_strand_id
1 'polypeptide(L)'
;MTMVKGVAHYLDEAWKAPSREMLHSRMIQWRAGNSIVKVEKPLRISKARALGYKAKTGVVVVRVRVKRGGRQRSRHKHGRKSRKQHVMKILKMNYRWVAEIRAQNYFKNLEVLNSYQIGKDGKYYFYEIIMIDPQRN
;
A
#
# COMPACT_ATOMS: atom_id res chain seq x y z
N MET A 1 38.84 -4.04 8.39
CA MET A 1 38.45 -3.68 7.02
C MET A 1 36.97 -3.28 6.99
N THR A 2 36.66 -2.03 6.77
CA THR A 2 35.28 -1.60 6.58
C THR A 2 34.84 -1.99 5.18
N MET A 3 33.94 -2.97 5.07
CA MET A 3 33.37 -3.31 3.77
C MET A 3 32.57 -2.12 3.22
N VAL A 4 32.87 -1.70 2.00
CA VAL A 4 32.13 -0.68 1.29
C VAL A 4 30.72 -1.23 1.01
N LYS A 5 29.71 -0.58 1.55
CA LYS A 5 28.31 -0.98 1.39
C LYS A 5 27.74 -0.33 0.11
N GLY A 6 26.86 -1.05 -0.58
CA GLY A 6 26.20 -0.55 -1.80
C GLY A 6 25.12 0.48 -1.51
N VAL A 7 24.70 1.21 -2.54
CA VAL A 7 23.67 2.26 -2.47
C VAL A 7 22.36 1.76 -1.83
N ALA A 8 21.94 0.53 -2.14
CA ALA A 8 20.73 -0.06 -1.57
C ALA A 8 20.75 -0.12 -0.04
N HIS A 9 21.92 -0.39 0.55
CA HIS A 9 22.08 -0.42 2.00
C HIS A 9 21.81 0.96 2.63
N TYR A 10 22.38 2.01 2.07
CA TYR A 10 22.17 3.38 2.58
C TYR A 10 20.74 3.87 2.38
N LEU A 11 20.09 3.49 1.29
CA LEU A 11 18.66 3.77 1.08
C LEU A 11 17.79 3.06 2.11
N ASP A 12 18.09 1.82 2.44
CA ASP A 12 17.36 1.08 3.47
C ASP A 12 17.59 1.64 4.88
N GLU A 13 18.81 2.10 5.20
CA GLU A 13 19.10 2.80 6.46
C GLU A 13 18.32 4.11 6.55
N ALA A 14 18.32 4.92 5.49
CA ALA A 14 17.55 6.16 5.44
C ALA A 14 16.04 5.92 5.59
N TRP A 15 15.53 4.82 5.07
CA TRP A 15 14.13 4.44 5.22
C TRP A 15 13.75 4.03 6.66
N LYS A 16 14.68 3.44 7.41
CA LYS A 16 14.43 2.99 8.79
C LYS A 16 14.26 4.15 9.77
N ALA A 17 14.90 5.28 9.52
CA ALA A 17 14.90 6.44 10.41
C ALA A 17 14.54 7.74 9.68
N PRO A 18 13.32 7.85 9.09
CA PRO A 18 12.88 9.07 8.45
C PRO A 18 12.61 10.17 9.50
N SER A 19 12.81 11.42 9.14
CA SER A 19 12.49 12.55 10.02
C SER A 19 10.96 12.62 10.27
N ARG A 20 10.58 13.06 11.47
CA ARG A 20 9.16 13.23 11.84
C ARG A 20 8.45 14.24 10.93
N GLU A 21 9.11 15.32 10.57
CA GLU A 21 8.57 16.36 9.68
C GLU A 21 8.28 15.82 8.29
N MET A 22 9.20 15.04 7.72
CA MET A 22 9.01 14.38 6.42
C MET A 22 7.81 13.42 6.43
N LEU A 23 7.68 12.59 7.46
CA LEU A 23 6.54 11.68 7.60
C LEU A 23 5.23 12.46 7.73
N HIS A 24 5.20 13.53 8.52
CA HIS A 24 4.02 14.35 8.71
C HIS A 24 3.58 15.01 7.39
N SER A 25 4.51 15.60 6.66
CA SER A 25 4.27 16.20 5.34
C SER A 25 3.73 15.18 4.33
N ARG A 26 4.32 14.00 4.25
CA ARG A 26 3.83 12.90 3.40
C ARG A 26 2.40 12.50 3.74
N MET A 27 2.08 12.33 5.03
CA MET A 27 0.74 11.93 5.47
C MET A 27 -0.32 12.97 5.11
N ILE A 28 -0.01 14.26 5.23
CA ILE A 28 -0.91 15.34 4.82
C ILE A 28 -1.20 15.25 3.32
N GLN A 29 -0.18 15.14 2.48
CA GLN A 29 -0.32 15.04 1.04
C GLN A 29 -1.09 13.79 0.60
N TRP A 30 -0.79 12.64 1.19
CA TRP A 30 -1.43 11.38 0.81
C TRP A 30 -2.89 11.30 1.26
N ARG A 31 -3.25 11.93 2.38
CA ARG A 31 -4.65 12.02 2.82
C ARG A 31 -5.47 12.99 1.98
N ALA A 32 -4.87 14.08 1.51
CA ALA A 32 -5.53 15.06 0.65
C ALA A 32 -5.80 14.51 -0.76
N GLY A 33 -4.95 13.61 -1.26
CA GLY A 33 -5.08 13.02 -2.59
C GLY A 33 -6.14 11.93 -2.70
N ASN A 34 -6.29 11.40 -3.91
CA ASN A 34 -7.19 10.27 -4.18
C ASN A 34 -6.73 8.99 -3.49
N SER A 35 -7.64 8.04 -3.33
CA SER A 35 -7.34 6.74 -2.72
C SER A 35 -6.45 5.84 -3.58
N ILE A 36 -6.48 6.02 -4.89
CA ILE A 36 -5.65 5.31 -5.87
C ILE A 36 -4.99 6.36 -6.77
N VAL A 37 -3.67 6.41 -6.76
CA VAL A 37 -2.88 7.40 -7.49
C VAL A 37 -1.72 6.71 -8.19
N LYS A 38 -1.58 6.93 -9.49
CA LYS A 38 -0.39 6.53 -10.24
C LYS A 38 0.79 7.41 -9.83
N VAL A 39 1.92 6.81 -9.53
CA VAL A 39 3.14 7.49 -9.09
C VAL A 39 4.22 7.32 -10.16
N GLU A 40 4.98 8.36 -10.43
CA GLU A 40 6.05 8.30 -11.44
C GLU A 40 7.23 7.43 -10.98
N LYS A 41 7.59 7.53 -9.72
CA LYS A 41 8.71 6.80 -9.13
C LYS A 41 8.30 6.15 -7.81
N PRO A 42 8.77 4.92 -7.52
CA PRO A 42 8.53 4.30 -6.23
C PRO A 42 9.24 5.09 -5.12
N LEU A 43 8.56 5.28 -4.00
CA LEU A 43 9.11 5.99 -2.85
C LEU A 43 10.24 5.21 -2.19
N ARG A 44 10.08 3.90 -2.07
CA ARG A 44 11.06 2.98 -1.51
C ARG A 44 11.72 2.16 -2.60
N ILE A 45 12.67 2.79 -3.31
CA ILE A 45 13.23 2.23 -4.54
C ILE A 45 14.01 0.91 -4.31
N SER A 46 14.73 0.76 -3.22
CA SER A 46 15.46 -0.47 -2.89
C SER A 46 14.49 -1.65 -2.74
N LYS A 47 13.40 -1.45 -1.99
CA LYS A 47 12.37 -2.47 -1.81
C LYS A 47 11.63 -2.78 -3.11
N ALA A 48 11.31 -1.76 -3.89
CA ALA A 48 10.65 -1.92 -5.17
C ALA A 48 11.48 -2.77 -6.14
N ARG A 49 12.78 -2.48 -6.25
CA ARG A 49 13.71 -3.25 -7.08
C ARG A 49 13.87 -4.70 -6.61
N ALA A 50 13.94 -4.92 -5.30
CA ALA A 50 13.99 -6.26 -4.72
C ALA A 50 12.72 -7.07 -5.04
N LEU A 51 11.58 -6.41 -5.25
CA LEU A 51 10.29 -7.02 -5.61
C LEU A 51 10.04 -7.07 -7.12
N GLY A 52 11.02 -6.75 -7.95
CA GLY A 52 10.94 -6.87 -9.40
C GLY A 52 10.63 -5.59 -10.17
N TYR A 53 10.60 -4.42 -9.53
CA TYR A 53 10.42 -3.16 -10.22
C TYR A 53 11.60 -2.86 -11.16
N LYS A 54 11.28 -2.45 -12.38
CA LYS A 54 12.23 -1.92 -13.37
C LYS A 54 11.67 -0.63 -13.96
N ALA A 55 12.53 0.38 -14.11
CA ALA A 55 12.16 1.66 -14.71
C ALA A 55 12.10 1.57 -16.24
N LYS A 56 11.12 0.83 -16.75
CA LYS A 56 10.86 0.66 -18.20
C LYS A 56 9.40 0.92 -18.51
N THR A 57 9.10 1.18 -19.78
CA THR A 57 7.70 1.25 -20.26
C THR A 57 6.98 -0.06 -19.99
N GLY A 58 5.72 0.02 -19.54
CA GLY A 58 4.94 -1.15 -19.17
C GLY A 58 5.01 -1.51 -17.68
N VAL A 59 5.88 -0.90 -16.90
CA VAL A 59 5.91 -1.04 -15.44
C VAL A 59 5.40 0.24 -14.78
N VAL A 60 4.38 0.11 -13.95
CA VAL A 60 3.68 1.22 -13.30
C VAL A 60 3.66 1.00 -11.80
N VAL A 61 3.84 2.07 -11.05
CA VAL A 61 3.68 2.05 -9.59
C VAL A 61 2.42 2.82 -9.22
N VAL A 62 1.60 2.22 -8.38
CA VAL A 62 0.34 2.79 -7.92
C VAL A 62 0.32 2.86 -6.40
N ARG A 63 0.06 4.04 -5.86
CA ARG A 63 -0.15 4.23 -4.43
C ARG A 63 -1.61 4.04 -4.09
N VAL A 64 -1.90 3.16 -3.14
CA VAL A 64 -3.26 2.87 -2.67
C VAL A 64 -3.39 3.14 -1.18
N ARG A 65 -4.44 3.84 -0.82
CA ARG A 65 -4.83 4.12 0.56
C ARG A 65 -5.93 3.15 0.99
N VAL A 66 -5.71 2.45 2.09
CA VAL A 66 -6.68 1.49 2.66
C VAL A 66 -7.06 1.94 4.07
N LYS A 67 -8.35 2.06 4.32
CA LYS A 67 -8.87 2.40 5.65
C LYS A 67 -8.61 1.27 6.64
N ARG A 68 -8.14 1.61 7.83
CA ARG A 68 -7.90 0.67 8.94
C ARG A 68 -9.21 0.27 9.62
N GLY A 69 -9.17 -0.85 10.32
CA GLY A 69 -10.28 -1.40 11.08
C GLY A 69 -11.08 -2.44 10.32
N GLY A 70 -11.96 -3.12 11.02
CA GLY A 70 -12.89 -4.09 10.45
C GLY A 70 -14.12 -3.41 9.83
N ARG A 71 -14.98 -4.21 9.23
CA ARG A 71 -16.29 -3.74 8.76
C ARG A 71 -17.30 -3.80 9.90
N GLN A 72 -18.09 -2.74 10.02
CA GLN A 72 -19.23 -2.74 10.93
C GLN A 72 -20.31 -3.70 10.40
N ARG A 73 -20.89 -4.50 11.29
CA ARG A 73 -22.06 -5.34 10.97
C ARG A 73 -23.31 -4.47 10.93
N SER A 74 -24.24 -4.81 10.03
CA SER A 74 -25.57 -4.21 10.03
C SER A 74 -26.28 -4.55 11.35
N ARG A 75 -27.00 -3.57 11.92
CA ARG A 75 -27.81 -3.79 13.12
C ARG A 75 -28.98 -4.71 12.85
N HIS A 76 -29.31 -5.57 13.81
CA HIS A 76 -30.53 -6.39 13.74
C HIS A 76 -31.76 -5.50 13.95
N LYS A 77 -32.69 -5.57 13.03
CA LYS A 77 -33.93 -4.77 13.09
C LYS A 77 -35.04 -5.40 13.96
N HIS A 78 -35.01 -6.69 14.22
CA HIS A 78 -36.07 -7.43 14.93
C HIS A 78 -35.44 -8.33 16.00
N GLY A 79 -35.65 -7.99 17.27
CA GLY A 79 -35.25 -8.77 18.43
C GLY A 79 -33.74 -8.81 18.73
N ARG A 80 -33.41 -9.24 19.95
CA ARG A 80 -32.04 -9.41 20.41
C ARG A 80 -31.54 -10.81 20.05
N LYS A 81 -30.68 -10.91 19.07
CA LYS A 81 -29.97 -12.16 18.75
C LYS A 81 -28.53 -12.09 19.29
N SER A 82 -28.35 -12.39 20.58
CA SER A 82 -27.07 -12.24 21.29
C SER A 82 -25.88 -12.95 20.60
N ARG A 83 -26.08 -14.11 20.01
CA ARG A 83 -25.05 -14.85 19.26
C ARG A 83 -24.58 -14.13 17.98
N LYS A 84 -25.33 -13.16 17.48
CA LYS A 84 -25.03 -12.40 16.26
C LYS A 84 -24.72 -10.93 16.52
N GLN A 85 -24.68 -10.50 17.78
CA GLN A 85 -24.46 -9.10 18.19
C GLN A 85 -22.97 -8.73 18.26
N HIS A 86 -22.18 -9.05 17.26
CA HIS A 86 -20.81 -8.56 17.16
C HIS A 86 -20.81 -7.24 16.36
N VAL A 87 -20.15 -6.22 16.91
CA VAL A 87 -20.11 -4.88 16.31
C VAL A 87 -19.27 -4.85 15.03
N MET A 88 -18.18 -5.63 15.01
CA MET A 88 -17.21 -5.63 13.91
C MET A 88 -17.08 -7.02 13.28
N LYS A 89 -16.96 -7.03 11.96
CA LYS A 89 -16.57 -8.23 11.22
C LYS A 89 -15.06 -8.34 11.16
N ILE A 90 -14.53 -9.56 11.39
CA ILE A 90 -13.12 -9.87 11.14
C ILE A 90 -12.95 -10.01 9.62
N LEU A 91 -12.01 -9.26 9.06
CA LEU A 91 -11.65 -9.38 7.65
C LEU A 91 -10.76 -10.60 7.46
N LYS A 92 -11.09 -11.45 6.46
CA LYS A 92 -10.27 -12.62 6.09
C LYS A 92 -9.03 -12.25 5.28
N MET A 93 -8.97 -11.03 4.76
CA MET A 93 -7.88 -10.50 3.94
C MET A 93 -7.08 -9.47 4.73
N ASN A 94 -5.75 -9.48 4.56
CA ASN A 94 -4.92 -8.41 5.10
C ASN A 94 -5.08 -7.12 4.26
N TYR A 95 -4.65 -5.99 4.79
CA TYR A 95 -4.79 -4.70 4.10
C TYR A 95 -3.98 -4.61 2.80
N ARG A 96 -2.83 -5.27 2.74
CA ARG A 96 -2.01 -5.37 1.53
C ARG A 96 -2.79 -6.04 0.40
N TRP A 97 -3.43 -7.16 0.67
CA TRP A 97 -4.27 -7.86 -0.31
C TRP A 97 -5.46 -7.01 -0.76
N VAL A 98 -6.11 -6.30 0.15
CA VAL A 98 -7.18 -5.36 -0.19
C VAL A 98 -6.69 -4.26 -1.14
N ALA A 99 -5.49 -3.72 -0.89
CA ALA A 99 -4.88 -2.72 -1.75
C ALA A 99 -4.59 -3.25 -3.16
N GLU A 100 -4.04 -4.46 -3.26
CA GLU A 100 -3.76 -5.14 -4.54
C GLU A 100 -5.04 -5.36 -5.36
N ILE A 101 -6.11 -5.85 -4.74
CA ILE A 101 -7.41 -6.05 -5.40
C ILE A 101 -8.00 -4.72 -5.89
N ARG A 102 -7.91 -3.66 -5.09
CA ARG A 102 -8.41 -2.34 -5.49
C ARG A 102 -7.64 -1.77 -6.67
N ALA A 103 -6.32 -1.92 -6.69
CA ALA A 103 -5.48 -1.51 -7.82
C ALA A 103 -5.82 -2.32 -9.08
N GLN A 104 -5.98 -3.63 -8.96
CA GLN A 104 -6.34 -4.51 -10.07
C GLN A 104 -7.71 -4.15 -10.67
N ASN A 105 -8.69 -3.85 -9.83
CA ASN A 105 -10.01 -3.46 -10.30
C ASN A 105 -10.03 -2.09 -10.97
N TYR A 106 -9.15 -1.19 -10.57
CA TYR A 106 -9.03 0.13 -11.16
C TYR A 106 -8.27 0.12 -12.49
N PHE A 107 -7.18 -0.64 -12.58
CA PHE A 107 -6.36 -0.82 -13.78
C PHE A 107 -6.54 -2.23 -14.35
N LYS A 108 -7.62 -2.45 -15.06
CA LYS A 108 -7.99 -3.78 -15.60
C LYS A 108 -7.02 -4.33 -16.65
N ASN A 109 -6.29 -3.45 -17.33
CA ASN A 109 -5.30 -3.81 -18.35
C ASN A 109 -3.91 -4.12 -17.80
N LEU A 110 -3.69 -3.93 -16.50
CA LEU A 110 -2.43 -4.18 -15.83
C LEU A 110 -2.56 -5.36 -14.86
N GLU A 111 -1.47 -6.06 -14.63
CA GLU A 111 -1.39 -7.14 -13.65
C GLU A 111 -0.53 -6.73 -12.46
N VAL A 112 -0.92 -7.17 -11.27
CA VAL A 112 -0.16 -6.91 -10.04
C VAL A 112 1.04 -7.85 -9.99
N LEU A 113 2.24 -7.27 -9.95
CA LEU A 113 3.48 -8.03 -9.75
C LEU A 113 3.73 -8.25 -8.25
N ASN A 114 3.78 -7.18 -7.49
CA ASN A 114 4.01 -7.21 -6.04
C ASN A 114 3.60 -5.88 -5.40
N SER A 115 3.65 -5.83 -4.07
CA SER A 115 3.32 -4.64 -3.30
C SER A 115 4.12 -4.54 -2.01
N TYR A 116 4.18 -3.35 -1.43
CA TYR A 116 4.84 -3.09 -0.14
C TYR A 116 4.21 -1.89 0.55
N GLN A 117 4.33 -1.87 1.87
CA GLN A 117 3.84 -0.77 2.68
C GLN A 117 4.84 0.40 2.67
N ILE A 118 4.32 1.61 2.51
CA ILE A 118 5.10 2.85 2.54
C ILE A 118 4.81 3.73 3.76
N GLY A 119 3.69 3.51 4.43
CA GLY A 119 3.35 4.27 5.62
C GLY A 119 2.03 3.86 6.22
N LYS A 120 1.77 4.40 7.40
CA LYS A 120 0.51 4.24 8.13
C LYS A 120 0.23 5.48 8.96
N ASP A 121 -1.03 5.77 9.14
CA ASP A 121 -1.50 6.76 10.14
C ASP A 121 -2.60 6.15 11.03
N GLY A 122 -3.28 6.97 11.83
CA GLY A 122 -4.36 6.51 12.70
C GLY A 122 -5.57 5.95 11.96
N LYS A 123 -5.82 6.35 10.72
CA LYS A 123 -7.00 5.98 9.91
C LYS A 123 -6.68 5.09 8.72
N TYR A 124 -5.48 5.17 8.15
CA TYR A 124 -5.13 4.56 6.88
C TYR A 124 -3.80 3.82 6.92
N TYR A 125 -3.69 2.80 6.05
CA TYR A 125 -2.44 2.23 5.56
C TYR A 125 -2.21 2.68 4.13
N PHE A 126 -0.95 2.94 3.78
CA PHE A 126 -0.53 3.32 2.43
C PHE A 126 0.38 2.24 1.86
N TYR A 127 0.04 1.78 0.67
CA TYR A 127 0.80 0.76 -0.06
C TYR A 127 1.19 1.28 -1.44
N GLU A 128 2.37 0.91 -1.90
CA GLU A 128 2.74 1.00 -3.30
C GLU A 128 2.64 -0.39 -3.93
N ILE A 129 2.01 -0.44 -5.10
CA ILE A 129 1.75 -1.66 -5.85
C ILE A 129 2.45 -1.54 -7.18
N ILE A 130 3.30 -2.51 -7.48
CA ILE A 130 3.99 -2.62 -8.76
C ILE A 130 3.08 -3.38 -9.70
N MET A 131 2.70 -2.73 -10.79
CA MET A 131 1.86 -3.31 -11.84
C MET A 131 2.62 -3.36 -13.16
N ILE A 132 2.35 -4.37 -13.94
CA ILE A 132 2.96 -4.59 -15.25
C ILE A 132 1.89 -4.69 -16.33
N ASP A 133 2.25 -4.22 -17.53
CA ASP A 133 1.44 -4.43 -18.72
C ASP A 133 1.90 -5.72 -19.41
N PRO A 134 1.07 -6.78 -19.42
CA PRO A 134 1.48 -8.06 -20.00
C PRO A 134 1.73 -8.00 -21.50
N GLN A 135 1.19 -7.01 -22.20
CA GLN A 135 1.40 -6.82 -23.64
C GLN A 135 2.72 -6.13 -23.98
N ARG A 136 3.32 -5.43 -23.03
CA ARG A 136 4.57 -4.66 -23.23
C ARG A 136 5.78 -5.23 -22.49
N ASN A 137 5.62 -6.36 -21.86
CA ASN A 137 6.67 -6.92 -21.02
C ASN A 137 7.46 -8.03 -21.71
#